data_7657c0ac0a011b0c237e75830967b570
#
_entry.id   7657c0ac0a011b0c237e75830967b570
#
_cell.length_a   1.000
_cell.length_b   1.000
_cell.length_c   1.000
_cell.angle_alpha   90.00
_cell.angle_beta   90.00
_cell.angle_gamma   90.00
#
_symmetry.space_group_name_H-M   'P 1'
#
loop_
_entity.id
_entity.type
_entity.pdbx_description
1 polymer ?
#
loop_
_entity_poly.entity_id
_entity_poly.type
_entity_poly.pdbx_seq_one_letter_code
_entity_poly.pdbx_strand_id
1 'polypeptide(L)'
;HLVSVMMMKHLQMAGHKPIFVIGGATGMIGDPSGKSLERNLLDEDTIQKNMAGIKAQLSKFIDFNSSESNAAIMVNNYDWMKNFSFLDFIREVGKHITVNYMMSKDSVKKRLSADSTNGMSFTEFTYQLVQGYDFLYLRRNYNCLLQMGGSDQWGNITTGGELIRRK
;
A
#
# COMPACT_ATOMS: atom_id res chain seq x y z
N HIS A 1 -1.90 -8.04 11.80
CA HIS A 1 -2.73 -8.25 10.58
C HIS A 1 -4.08 -8.92 10.87
N LEU A 2 -4.18 -9.86 11.84
CA LEU A 2 -5.43 -10.60 12.08
C LEU A 2 -6.61 -9.68 12.42
N VAL A 3 -6.41 -8.62 13.20
CA VAL A 3 -7.47 -7.65 13.55
C VAL A 3 -8.06 -7.02 12.29
N SER A 4 -7.21 -6.54 11.37
CA SER A 4 -7.67 -5.98 10.10
C SER A 4 -8.42 -7.01 9.24
N VAL A 5 -7.94 -8.26 9.20
CA VAL A 5 -8.60 -9.35 8.48
C VAL A 5 -9.98 -9.65 9.06
N MET A 6 -10.11 -9.68 10.39
CA MET A 6 -11.41 -9.91 11.04
C MET A 6 -12.39 -8.76 10.78
N MET A 7 -11.92 -7.50 10.76
CA MET A 7 -12.76 -6.37 10.37
C MET A 7 -13.24 -6.51 8.93
N MET A 8 -12.35 -6.89 8.00
CA MET A 8 -12.72 -7.15 6.60
C MET A 8 -13.75 -8.27 6.47
N LYS A 9 -13.65 -9.32 7.31
CA LYS A 9 -14.64 -10.39 7.38
C LYS A 9 -16.02 -9.84 7.78
N HIS A 10 -16.09 -9.02 8.83
CA HIS A 10 -17.35 -8.44 9.26
C HIS A 10 -17.94 -7.51 8.19
N LEU A 11 -17.11 -6.74 7.49
CA LEU A 11 -17.58 -5.92 6.38
C LEU A 11 -18.08 -6.78 5.22
N GLN A 12 -17.43 -7.92 4.92
CA GLN A 12 -17.93 -8.86 3.92
C GLN A 12 -19.28 -9.45 4.32
N MET A 13 -19.45 -9.87 5.56
CA MET A 13 -20.73 -10.36 6.09
C MET A 13 -21.84 -9.30 6.03
N ALA A 14 -21.49 -8.01 6.11
CA ALA A 14 -22.38 -6.88 5.94
C ALA A 14 -22.66 -6.50 4.47
N GLY A 15 -22.19 -7.30 3.51
CA GLY A 15 -22.44 -7.10 2.07
C GLY A 15 -21.38 -6.26 1.34
N HIS A 16 -20.31 -5.82 2.02
CA HIS A 16 -19.22 -5.08 1.38
C HIS A 16 -18.22 -6.03 0.71
N LYS A 17 -17.60 -5.58 -0.38
CA LYS A 17 -16.61 -6.35 -1.12
C LYS A 17 -15.18 -6.05 -0.63
N PRO A 18 -14.50 -6.99 0.06
CA PRO A 18 -13.13 -6.82 0.49
C PRO A 18 -12.15 -6.82 -0.70
N ILE A 19 -11.16 -5.94 -0.66
CA ILE A 19 -10.05 -5.89 -1.61
C ILE A 19 -8.75 -6.05 -0.82
N PHE A 20 -8.01 -7.13 -1.08
CA PHE A 20 -6.70 -7.38 -0.50
C PHE A 20 -5.62 -6.98 -1.50
N VAL A 21 -4.84 -5.96 -1.17
CA VAL A 21 -3.73 -5.50 -2.00
C VAL A 21 -2.46 -6.20 -1.60
N ILE A 22 -1.87 -6.91 -2.54
CA ILE A 22 -0.54 -7.48 -2.38
C ILE A 22 0.48 -6.48 -2.93
N GLY A 23 1.47 -6.20 -2.10
CA GLY A 23 2.51 -5.23 -2.42
C GLY A 23 3.61 -5.82 -3.29
N GLY A 24 3.31 -6.23 -4.53
CA GLY A 24 4.34 -6.66 -5.48
C GLY A 24 5.34 -5.55 -5.77
N ALA A 25 4.88 -4.41 -6.28
CA ALA A 25 5.74 -3.25 -6.54
C ALA A 25 6.34 -2.67 -5.25
N THR A 26 5.51 -2.51 -4.20
CA THR A 26 5.98 -1.98 -2.92
C THR A 26 6.93 -2.93 -2.19
N GLY A 27 6.83 -4.25 -2.41
CA GLY A 27 7.79 -5.25 -1.92
C GLY A 27 9.16 -5.15 -2.59
N MET A 28 9.21 -4.69 -3.85
CA MET A 28 10.47 -4.41 -4.57
C MET A 28 11.14 -3.10 -4.11
N ILE A 29 10.40 -2.22 -3.43
CA ILE A 29 10.93 -0.94 -2.94
C ILE A 29 11.28 -1.03 -1.44
N GLY A 30 10.45 -1.71 -0.65
CA GLY A 30 10.59 -1.85 0.79
C GLY A 30 9.97 -0.70 1.60
N ASP A 31 8.94 -1.02 2.41
CA ASP A 31 8.25 -0.07 3.28
C ASP A 31 9.15 0.37 4.45
N PRO A 32 9.49 1.66 4.58
CA PRO A 32 10.30 2.17 5.69
C PRO A 32 9.49 2.31 7.00
N SER A 33 8.16 2.17 6.97
CA SER A 33 7.28 2.42 8.10
C SER A 33 7.60 1.50 9.29
N GLY A 34 7.86 2.10 10.45
CA GLY A 34 8.17 1.38 11.69
C GLY A 34 9.52 0.68 11.70
N LYS A 35 10.44 0.99 10.78
CA LYS A 35 11.78 0.41 10.68
C LYS A 35 12.87 1.46 10.79
N SER A 36 14.01 1.05 11.37
CA SER A 36 15.23 1.86 11.47
C SER A 36 16.24 1.56 10.36
N LEU A 37 16.08 0.42 9.67
CA LEU A 37 16.97 -0.03 8.58
C LEU A 37 16.16 -0.27 7.31
N GLU A 38 16.82 -0.10 6.15
CA GLU A 38 16.26 -0.43 4.84
C GLU A 38 15.92 -1.91 4.74
N ARG A 39 14.83 -2.23 4.03
CA ARG A 39 14.38 -3.62 3.84
C ARG A 39 15.11 -4.27 2.68
N ASN A 40 15.26 -5.59 2.76
CA ASN A 40 15.67 -6.40 1.62
C ASN A 40 14.60 -6.33 0.54
N LEU A 41 15.02 -6.09 -0.70
CA LEU A 41 14.16 -6.05 -1.87
C LEU A 41 13.78 -7.49 -2.26
N LEU A 42 12.52 -7.67 -2.65
CA LEU A 42 12.00 -8.97 -3.07
C LEU A 42 12.01 -9.09 -4.59
N ASP A 43 12.31 -10.26 -5.11
CA ASP A 43 12.13 -10.60 -6.51
C ASP A 43 10.68 -11.05 -6.83
N GLU A 44 10.35 -11.10 -8.11
CA GLU A 44 9.00 -11.41 -8.57
C GLU A 44 8.55 -12.82 -8.18
N ASP A 45 9.43 -13.82 -8.25
CA ASP A 45 9.12 -15.20 -7.90
C ASP A 45 8.79 -15.33 -6.40
N THR A 46 9.55 -14.68 -5.55
CA THR A 46 9.28 -14.62 -4.11
C THR A 46 7.95 -13.94 -3.82
N ILE A 47 7.63 -12.87 -4.54
CA ILE A 47 6.35 -12.16 -4.41
C ILE A 47 5.19 -13.07 -4.79
N GLN A 48 5.26 -13.80 -5.91
CA GLN A 48 4.22 -14.73 -6.34
C GLN A 48 4.00 -15.86 -5.32
N LYS A 49 5.08 -16.45 -4.81
CA LYS A 49 5.01 -17.46 -3.75
C LYS A 49 4.34 -16.92 -2.48
N ASN A 50 4.71 -15.72 -2.07
CA ASN A 50 4.12 -15.07 -0.90
C ASN A 50 2.63 -14.78 -1.10
N MET A 51 2.22 -14.34 -2.30
CA MET A 51 0.82 -14.13 -2.65
C MET A 51 -0.01 -15.37 -2.48
N ALA A 52 0.46 -16.51 -3.01
CA ALA A 52 -0.24 -17.79 -2.89
C ALA A 52 -0.40 -18.20 -1.41
N GLY A 53 0.66 -18.06 -0.62
CA GLY A 53 0.63 -18.36 0.82
C GLY A 53 -0.33 -17.45 1.60
N ILE A 54 -0.31 -16.15 1.32
CA ILE A 54 -1.23 -15.18 1.94
C ILE A 54 -2.68 -15.50 1.57
N LYS A 55 -2.97 -15.76 0.29
CA LYS A 55 -4.31 -16.12 -0.17
C LYS A 55 -4.84 -17.36 0.55
N ALA A 56 -4.01 -18.41 0.67
CA ALA A 56 -4.39 -19.64 1.38
C ALA A 56 -4.72 -19.39 2.86
N GLN A 57 -4.00 -18.48 3.53
CA GLN A 57 -4.28 -18.09 4.90
C GLN A 57 -5.56 -17.26 5.02
N LEU A 58 -5.74 -16.26 4.15
CA LEU A 58 -6.92 -15.40 4.14
C LEU A 58 -8.20 -16.17 3.83
N SER A 59 -8.15 -17.17 2.96
CA SER A 59 -9.29 -18.02 2.59
C SER A 59 -9.90 -18.79 3.75
N LYS A 60 -9.22 -18.88 4.89
CA LYS A 60 -9.78 -19.44 6.13
C LYS A 60 -10.81 -18.50 6.80
N PHE A 61 -10.79 -17.23 6.49
CA PHE A 61 -11.61 -16.20 7.12
C PHE A 61 -12.52 -15.47 6.13
N ILE A 62 -12.04 -15.30 4.91
CA ILE A 62 -12.62 -14.45 3.86
C ILE A 62 -13.07 -15.33 2.70
N ASP A 63 -14.25 -15.08 2.19
CA ASP A 63 -14.78 -15.78 1.03
C ASP A 63 -14.34 -15.07 -0.27
N PHE A 64 -13.52 -15.79 -1.05
CA PHE A 64 -13.06 -15.36 -2.38
C PHE A 64 -13.85 -16.03 -3.52
N ASN A 65 -14.70 -17.00 -3.20
CA ASN A 65 -15.35 -17.86 -4.20
C ASN A 65 -16.87 -17.74 -4.19
N SER A 66 -17.42 -16.85 -3.38
CA SER A 66 -18.86 -16.58 -3.34
C SER A 66 -19.36 -16.20 -4.73
N SER A 67 -20.55 -16.69 -5.11
CA SER A 67 -21.30 -16.19 -6.27
C SER A 67 -21.91 -14.82 -6.02
N GLU A 68 -21.89 -14.35 -4.78
CA GLU A 68 -22.40 -13.05 -4.39
C GLU A 68 -21.51 -11.90 -4.86
N SER A 69 -22.07 -10.73 -5.02
CA SER A 69 -21.37 -9.52 -5.49
C SER A 69 -20.25 -9.06 -4.52
N ASN A 70 -20.29 -9.51 -3.27
CA ASN A 70 -19.33 -9.21 -2.21
C ASN A 70 -18.18 -10.23 -2.07
N ALA A 71 -18.04 -11.17 -3.01
CA ALA A 71 -16.85 -12.03 -3.05
C ALA A 71 -15.59 -11.18 -3.01
N ALA A 72 -14.66 -11.53 -2.11
CA ALA A 72 -13.40 -10.81 -1.97
C ALA A 72 -12.54 -10.94 -3.22
N ILE A 73 -11.74 -9.93 -3.50
CA ILE A 73 -10.71 -9.98 -4.54
C ILE A 73 -9.32 -9.76 -3.96
N MET A 74 -8.34 -10.34 -4.60
CA MET A 74 -6.93 -10.09 -4.32
C MET A 74 -6.30 -9.49 -5.57
N VAL A 75 -5.61 -8.37 -5.39
CA VAL A 75 -4.94 -7.61 -6.46
C VAL A 75 -3.47 -7.41 -6.13
N ASN A 76 -2.64 -7.29 -7.14
CA ASN A 76 -1.22 -7.02 -6.99
C ASN A 76 -0.91 -5.61 -7.51
N ASN A 77 -0.32 -4.75 -6.69
CA ASN A 77 0.00 -3.39 -7.11
C ASN A 77 1.08 -3.33 -8.22
N TYR A 78 1.83 -4.41 -8.43
CA TYR A 78 2.74 -4.52 -9.55
C TYR A 78 2.02 -4.41 -10.91
N ASP A 79 0.77 -4.89 -11.00
CA ASP A 79 0.00 -4.90 -12.26
C ASP A 79 -0.24 -3.50 -12.82
N TRP A 80 -0.39 -2.50 -11.97
CA TRP A 80 -0.56 -1.10 -12.41
C TRP A 80 0.71 -0.28 -12.31
N MET A 81 1.67 -0.66 -11.46
CA MET A 81 2.92 0.09 -11.30
C MET A 81 3.96 -0.22 -12.38
N LYS A 82 4.02 -1.46 -12.89
CA LYS A 82 5.02 -1.89 -13.87
C LYS A 82 5.01 -1.11 -15.19
N ASN A 83 3.87 -0.51 -15.52
CA ASN A 83 3.69 0.23 -16.77
C ASN A 83 4.02 1.73 -16.63
N PHE A 84 4.30 2.21 -15.42
CA PHE A 84 4.75 3.58 -15.24
C PHE A 84 6.21 3.74 -15.64
N SER A 85 6.47 4.67 -16.56
CA SER A 85 7.81 5.23 -16.66
C SER A 85 8.08 6.15 -15.44
N PHE A 86 9.34 6.34 -15.11
CA PHE A 86 9.72 7.27 -14.04
C PHE A 86 9.19 8.69 -14.29
N LEU A 87 9.24 9.16 -15.54
CA LEU A 87 8.73 10.50 -15.91
C LEU A 87 7.21 10.59 -15.77
N ASP A 88 6.49 9.56 -16.17
CA ASP A 88 5.04 9.53 -16.04
C ASP A 88 4.63 9.52 -14.57
N PHE A 89 5.32 8.75 -13.72
CA PHE A 89 5.05 8.73 -12.28
C PHE A 89 5.27 10.10 -11.63
N ILE A 90 6.35 10.80 -11.98
CA ILE A 90 6.60 12.15 -11.48
C ILE A 90 5.51 13.11 -11.94
N ARG A 91 5.09 13.06 -13.21
CA ARG A 91 4.03 13.91 -13.76
C ARG A 91 2.67 13.62 -13.14
N GLU A 92 2.32 12.34 -13.02
CA GLU A 92 0.96 11.92 -12.67
C GLU A 92 0.74 11.83 -11.16
N VAL A 93 1.79 11.60 -10.38
CA VAL A 93 1.72 11.42 -8.94
C VAL A 93 2.53 12.48 -8.21
N GLY A 94 3.81 12.59 -8.51
CA GLY A 94 4.76 13.44 -7.77
C GLY A 94 4.34 14.90 -7.68
N LYS A 95 3.84 15.49 -8.76
CA LYS A 95 3.44 16.92 -8.79
C LYS A 95 2.29 17.26 -7.83
N HIS A 96 1.51 16.28 -7.39
CA HIS A 96 0.34 16.53 -6.54
C HIS A 96 0.65 16.51 -5.05
N ILE A 97 1.82 15.99 -4.65
CA ILE A 97 2.25 15.91 -3.25
C ILE A 97 3.52 16.72 -3.06
N THR A 98 3.47 17.70 -2.18
CA THR A 98 4.63 18.57 -1.93
C THR A 98 5.69 17.88 -1.09
N VAL A 99 6.96 18.23 -1.30
CA VAL A 99 8.07 17.73 -0.47
C VAL A 99 7.85 18.07 1.00
N ASN A 100 7.35 19.28 1.31
CA ASN A 100 7.04 19.66 2.70
C ASN A 100 6.02 18.72 3.35
N TYR A 101 4.98 18.31 2.61
CA TYR A 101 4.03 17.32 3.10
C TYR A 101 4.70 15.97 3.37
N MET A 102 5.55 15.50 2.46
CA MET A 102 6.29 14.23 2.61
C MET A 102 7.22 14.29 3.82
N MET A 103 7.93 15.41 4.01
CA MET A 103 8.83 15.65 5.14
C MET A 103 8.11 15.73 6.49
N SER A 104 6.83 16.08 6.50
CA SER A 104 6.04 16.19 7.73
C SER A 104 5.67 14.84 8.37
N LYS A 105 5.85 13.72 7.65
CA LYS A 105 5.52 12.39 8.15
C LYS A 105 6.47 11.94 9.27
N ASP A 106 5.94 11.32 10.32
CA ASP A 106 6.73 10.90 11.47
C ASP A 106 7.83 9.90 11.12
N SER A 107 7.55 8.98 10.18
CA SER A 107 8.55 8.03 9.67
C SER A 107 9.72 8.73 9.00
N VAL A 108 9.45 9.81 8.24
CA VAL A 108 10.49 10.61 7.59
C VAL A 108 11.26 11.45 8.60
N LYS A 109 10.56 12.15 9.51
CA LYS A 109 11.19 12.96 10.56
C LYS A 109 12.16 12.15 11.40
N LYS A 110 11.76 10.94 11.83
CA LYS A 110 12.61 10.05 12.63
C LYS A 110 13.90 9.65 11.91
N ARG A 111 13.85 9.45 10.59
CA ARG A 111 15.01 9.06 9.78
C ARG A 111 15.91 10.24 9.42
N LEU A 112 15.38 11.46 9.40
CA LEU A 112 16.13 12.68 9.10
C LEU A 112 16.57 13.43 10.36
N SER A 113 16.24 12.95 11.55
CA SER A 113 16.73 13.55 12.80
C SER A 113 18.23 13.37 12.97
N ALA A 114 18.87 14.30 13.68
CA ALA A 114 20.32 14.29 13.94
C ALA A 114 20.81 13.01 14.66
N ASP A 115 19.92 12.33 15.39
CA ASP A 115 20.23 11.09 16.11
C ASP A 115 20.20 9.85 15.21
N SER A 116 19.79 9.97 13.95
CA SER A 116 19.76 8.87 13.00
C SER A 116 21.15 8.63 12.43
N THR A 117 21.72 7.46 12.67
CA THR A 117 23.04 7.06 12.12
C THR A 117 23.00 6.78 10.63
N ASN A 118 21.82 6.46 10.11
CA ASN A 118 21.60 6.15 8.69
C ASN A 118 20.54 7.11 8.13
N GLY A 119 20.91 7.88 7.09
CA GLY A 119 19.95 8.71 6.36
C GLY A 119 18.82 7.89 5.73
N MET A 120 17.94 8.57 5.02
CA MET A 120 16.85 7.95 4.26
C MET A 120 17.21 7.93 2.77
N SER A 121 17.10 6.78 2.11
CA SER A 121 17.30 6.69 0.67
C SER A 121 16.17 7.37 -0.09
N PHE A 122 16.41 7.76 -1.34
CA PHE A 122 15.37 8.29 -2.23
C PHE A 122 14.23 7.28 -2.40
N THR A 123 14.56 5.99 -2.49
CA THR A 123 13.60 4.88 -2.58
C THR A 123 12.65 4.85 -1.38
N GLU A 124 13.19 4.89 -0.16
CA GLU A 124 12.39 4.94 1.05
C GLU A 124 11.53 6.21 1.13
N PHE A 125 12.09 7.37 0.74
CA PHE A 125 11.38 8.65 0.78
C PHE A 125 10.17 8.68 -0.16
N THR A 126 10.32 8.11 -1.37
CA THR A 126 9.27 8.07 -2.38
C THR A 126 8.24 6.97 -2.16
N TYR A 127 8.50 6.00 -1.28
CA TYR A 127 7.60 4.89 -0.98
C TYR A 127 6.17 5.34 -0.68
N GLN A 128 6.00 6.41 0.11
CA GLN A 128 4.69 6.96 0.44
C GLN A 128 3.87 7.41 -0.78
N LEU A 129 4.53 7.80 -1.87
CA LEU A 129 3.86 8.15 -3.13
C LEU A 129 3.41 6.90 -3.88
N VAL A 130 4.22 5.85 -3.87
CA VAL A 130 3.92 4.58 -4.54
C VAL A 130 2.70 3.94 -3.90
N GLN A 131 2.69 3.79 -2.58
CA GLN A 131 1.53 3.25 -1.87
C GLN A 131 0.34 4.21 -1.89
N GLY A 132 0.58 5.53 -1.85
CA GLY A 132 -0.48 6.53 -2.02
C GLY A 132 -1.20 6.41 -3.35
N TYR A 133 -0.48 6.07 -4.41
CA TYR A 133 -1.07 5.83 -5.73
C TYR A 133 -1.95 4.58 -5.77
N ASP A 134 -1.62 3.52 -5.03
CA ASP A 134 -2.48 2.33 -4.92
C ASP A 134 -3.90 2.71 -4.53
N PHE A 135 -4.05 3.64 -3.59
CA PHE A 135 -5.34 4.10 -3.09
C PHE A 135 -6.13 4.89 -4.13
N LEU A 136 -5.43 5.77 -4.85
CA LEU A 136 -6.03 6.48 -5.98
C LEU A 136 -6.47 5.51 -7.08
N TYR A 137 -5.63 4.52 -7.40
CA TYR A 137 -5.95 3.50 -8.38
C TYR A 137 -7.18 2.67 -7.99
N LEU A 138 -7.22 2.19 -6.75
CA LEU A 138 -8.35 1.43 -6.22
C LEU A 138 -9.63 2.27 -6.15
N ARG A 139 -9.52 3.55 -5.80
CA ARG A 139 -10.66 4.47 -5.81
C ARG A 139 -11.24 4.60 -7.22
N ARG A 140 -10.40 4.75 -8.23
CA ARG A 140 -10.82 4.97 -9.63
C ARG A 140 -11.31 3.72 -10.33
N ASN A 141 -10.64 2.59 -10.13
CA ASN A 141 -10.87 1.37 -10.90
C ASN A 141 -11.74 0.34 -10.19
N TYR A 142 -11.85 0.41 -8.87
CA TYR A 142 -12.63 -0.53 -8.06
C TYR A 142 -13.70 0.15 -7.19
N ASN A 143 -13.87 1.46 -7.33
CA ASN A 143 -14.77 2.26 -6.49
C ASN A 143 -14.54 2.02 -4.97
N CYS A 144 -13.29 1.80 -4.57
CA CYS A 144 -12.92 1.57 -3.19
C CYS A 144 -13.11 2.84 -2.37
N LEU A 145 -13.88 2.76 -1.28
CA LEU A 145 -14.22 3.91 -0.43
C LEU A 145 -13.52 3.89 0.92
N LEU A 146 -13.23 2.70 1.45
CA LEU A 146 -12.62 2.53 2.76
C LEU A 146 -11.27 1.84 2.63
N GLN A 147 -10.27 2.37 3.33
CA GLN A 147 -8.95 1.79 3.44
C GLN A 147 -8.59 1.53 4.88
N MET A 148 -7.95 0.39 5.11
CA MET A 148 -7.56 -0.05 6.45
C MET A 148 -6.12 -0.58 6.45
N GLY A 149 -5.46 -0.38 7.59
CA GLY A 149 -4.12 -0.88 7.86
C GLY A 149 -3.79 -0.76 9.34
N GLY A 150 -2.62 -1.21 9.73
CA GLY A 150 -2.09 -0.98 11.08
C GLY A 150 -1.75 0.50 11.30
N SER A 151 -1.52 0.90 12.53
CA SER A 151 -1.15 2.29 12.89
C SER A 151 0.16 2.74 12.24
N ASP A 152 1.06 1.80 11.95
CA ASP A 152 2.29 2.03 11.20
C ASP A 152 2.03 2.50 9.75
N GLN A 153 0.86 2.16 9.19
CA GLN A 153 0.45 2.54 7.83
C GLN A 153 -0.24 3.91 7.75
N TRP A 154 -0.45 4.59 8.87
CA TRP A 154 -1.18 5.86 8.91
C TRP A 154 -0.63 6.91 7.94
N GLY A 155 0.69 7.04 7.88
CA GLY A 155 1.37 7.97 6.95
C GLY A 155 1.06 7.68 5.47
N ASN A 156 1.07 6.40 5.07
CA ASN A 156 0.79 5.97 3.71
C ASN A 156 -0.70 6.13 3.38
N ILE A 157 -1.59 5.74 4.29
CA ILE A 157 -3.05 5.88 4.14
C ILE A 157 -3.43 7.36 3.93
N THR A 158 -2.91 8.25 4.77
CA THR A 158 -3.21 9.69 4.66
C THR A 158 -2.63 10.30 3.39
N THR A 159 -1.48 9.82 2.89
CA THR A 159 -0.92 10.24 1.60
C THR A 159 -1.84 9.83 0.45
N GLY A 160 -2.41 8.64 0.50
CA GLY A 160 -3.40 8.19 -0.47
C GLY A 160 -4.66 9.06 -0.48
N GLY A 161 -5.21 9.38 0.71
CA GLY A 161 -6.34 10.28 0.84
C GLY A 161 -6.05 11.69 0.30
N GLU A 162 -4.84 12.22 0.58
CA GLU A 162 -4.41 13.52 0.07
C GLU A 162 -4.25 13.51 -1.45
N LEU A 163 -3.72 12.44 -2.02
CA LEU A 163 -3.59 12.30 -3.48
C LEU A 163 -4.96 12.24 -4.16
N ILE A 164 -5.92 11.48 -3.59
CA ILE A 164 -7.31 11.43 -4.09
C ILE A 164 -7.96 12.81 -4.05
N ARG A 165 -7.74 13.57 -2.97
CA ARG A 165 -8.30 14.91 -2.81
C ARG A 165 -7.76 15.91 -3.84
N ARG A 166 -6.49 15.77 -4.23
CA ARG A 166 -5.80 16.73 -5.12
C ARG A 166 -5.91 16.38 -6.60
N LYS A 167 -6.30 15.16 -6.93
CA LYS A 167 -6.36 14.66 -8.30
C LYS A 167 -7.76 14.18 -8.72
#